data_0da917ff6287413d8ae5ca70947a7d60
#
_entry.id   0da917ff6287413d8ae5ca70947a7d60
#
_cell.length_a   1.000
_cell.length_b   1.000
_cell.length_c   1.000
_cell.angle_alpha   90.00
_cell.angle_beta   90.00
_cell.angle_gamma   90.00
#
_symmetry.space_group_name_H-M   'P 1'
#
loop_
_entity.id
_entity.type
_entity.pdbx_description
1 polymer ?
#
loop_
_entity_poly.entity_id
_entity_poly.type
_entity_poly.pdbx_seq_one_letter_code
_entity_poly.pdbx_strand_id
1 'polypeptide(L)'
;MEQPTIDIQKSLDDLLSREPETVVVDGKKYKIGWLHNGTVRKFSHVMLKEKDPWKRNTKATACILLNRKNGLLTWFLMWSWYWIYWRWLYYVKNIDQTETAVVLNCAKKKIQQEPLALSTILATGMMDTMMMMARHEYGRAERSGAPLMH
;
A
#
# COMPACT_ATOMS: atom_id res chain seq x y z
N MET A 1 -28.77 -1.56 9.07
CA MET A 1 -27.44 -1.30 8.46
C MET A 1 -27.34 0.21 8.30
N GLU A 2 -26.48 0.84 9.09
CA GLU A 2 -26.20 2.27 8.93
C GLU A 2 -25.42 2.47 7.65
N GLN A 3 -25.89 3.33 6.76
CA GLN A 3 -25.13 3.72 5.58
C GLN A 3 -23.91 4.51 6.04
N PRO A 4 -22.71 4.20 5.52
CA PRO A 4 -21.52 4.96 5.84
C PRO A 4 -21.73 6.43 5.46
N THR A 5 -21.30 7.33 6.32
CA THR A 5 -21.37 8.78 6.12
C THR A 5 -20.74 9.16 4.78
N ILE A 6 -21.28 10.17 4.10
CA ILE A 6 -20.82 10.65 2.79
C ILE A 6 -19.30 10.91 2.76
N ASP A 7 -18.73 11.33 3.88
CA ASP A 7 -17.29 11.57 4.02
C ASP A 7 -16.46 10.27 3.97
N ILE A 8 -17.00 9.17 4.51
CA ILE A 8 -16.34 7.85 4.45
C ILE A 8 -16.40 7.29 3.03
N GLN A 9 -17.54 7.44 2.35
CA GLN A 9 -17.68 7.02 0.94
C GLN A 9 -16.71 7.79 0.04
N LYS A 10 -16.63 9.11 0.20
CA LYS A 10 -15.72 9.96 -0.56
C LYS A 10 -14.25 9.62 -0.30
N SER A 11 -13.89 9.33 0.95
CA SER A 11 -12.54 8.86 1.31
C SER A 11 -12.22 7.50 0.70
N LEU A 12 -13.19 6.60 0.63
CA LEU A 12 -13.07 5.29 0.00
C LEU A 12 -12.90 5.41 -1.52
N ASP A 13 -13.71 6.26 -2.16
CA ASP A 13 -13.62 6.53 -3.60
C ASP A 13 -12.27 7.14 -3.96
N ASP A 14 -11.74 8.04 -3.13
CA ASP A 14 -10.42 8.66 -3.32
C ASP A 14 -9.27 7.63 -3.16
N LEU A 15 -9.42 6.67 -2.24
CA LEU A 15 -8.49 5.56 -2.07
C LEU A 15 -8.54 4.55 -3.22
N LEU A 16 -9.73 4.33 -3.80
CA LEU A 16 -9.94 3.39 -4.90
C LEU A 16 -9.68 4.02 -6.27
N SER A 17 -9.55 5.36 -6.33
CA SER A 17 -9.29 6.09 -7.56
C SER A 17 -7.98 5.62 -8.21
N ARG A 18 -8.10 5.09 -9.43
CA ARG A 18 -6.96 4.68 -10.27
C ARG A 18 -6.26 5.85 -10.96
N GLU A 19 -6.78 7.05 -10.79
CA GLU A 19 -6.21 8.24 -11.42
C GLU A 19 -4.84 8.59 -10.83
N PRO A 20 -3.86 8.94 -11.67
CA PRO A 20 -2.56 9.38 -11.19
C PRO A 20 -2.68 10.73 -10.49
N GLU A 21 -2.15 10.81 -9.28
CA GLU A 21 -2.12 12.05 -8.50
C GLU A 21 -0.90 12.89 -8.93
N THR A 22 -1.09 14.18 -9.12
CA THR A 22 0.00 15.08 -9.52
C THR A 22 0.58 15.76 -8.29
N VAL A 23 1.87 15.54 -8.06
CA VAL A 23 2.63 16.16 -6.96
C VAL A 23 3.69 17.07 -7.53
N VAL A 24 3.91 18.21 -6.89
CA VAL A 24 4.99 19.14 -7.25
C VAL A 24 6.18 18.89 -6.33
N VAL A 25 7.33 18.63 -6.90
CA VAL A 25 8.59 18.43 -6.19
C VAL A 25 9.65 19.30 -6.86
N ASP A 26 10.28 20.19 -6.11
CA ASP A 26 11.29 21.13 -6.64
C ASP A 26 10.78 21.90 -7.88
N GLY A 27 9.54 22.38 -7.84
CA GLY A 27 8.90 23.12 -8.94
C GLY A 27 8.51 22.27 -10.15
N LYS A 28 8.81 20.96 -10.17
CA LYS A 28 8.45 20.03 -11.25
C LYS A 28 7.23 19.21 -10.88
N LYS A 29 6.31 19.08 -11.83
CA LYS A 29 5.10 18.25 -11.66
C LYS A 29 5.41 16.78 -11.99
N TYR A 30 5.15 15.90 -11.02
CA TYR A 30 5.27 14.46 -11.15
C TYR A 30 3.89 13.82 -11.03
N LYS A 31 3.58 12.90 -11.94
CA LYS A 31 2.36 12.09 -11.88
C LYS A 31 2.67 10.78 -11.16
N ILE A 32 2.09 10.59 -9.99
CA ILE A 32 2.24 9.37 -9.18
C ILE A 32 1.02 8.50 -9.44
N GLY A 33 1.23 7.41 -10.17
CA GLY A 33 0.22 6.38 -10.40
C GLY A 33 0.41 5.19 -9.44
N TRP A 34 -0.27 4.09 -9.74
CA TRP A 34 -0.11 2.83 -9.01
C TRP A 34 1.34 2.37 -9.00
N LEU A 35 1.81 1.98 -7.81
CA LEU A 35 3.16 1.50 -7.64
C LEU A 35 3.28 0.05 -8.12
N HIS A 36 4.24 -0.23 -8.99
CA HIS A 36 4.55 -1.60 -9.39
C HIS A 36 5.12 -2.41 -8.22
N ASN A 37 4.88 -3.71 -8.21
CA ASN A 37 5.36 -4.62 -7.17
C ASN A 37 6.88 -4.50 -6.92
N GLY A 38 7.67 -4.32 -7.98
CA GLY A 38 9.11 -4.08 -7.86
C GLY A 38 9.45 -2.79 -7.12
N THR A 39 8.69 -1.72 -7.37
CA THR A 39 8.82 -0.44 -6.67
C THR A 39 8.43 -0.57 -5.20
N VAL A 40 7.31 -1.22 -4.91
CA VAL A 40 6.83 -1.47 -3.53
C VAL A 40 7.85 -2.29 -2.75
N ARG A 41 8.38 -3.36 -3.36
CA ARG A 41 9.42 -4.20 -2.73
C ARG A 41 10.69 -3.40 -2.40
N LYS A 42 11.17 -2.57 -3.34
CA LYS A 42 12.35 -1.74 -3.12
C LYS A 42 12.09 -0.66 -2.07
N PHE A 43 10.94 -0.04 -2.12
CA PHE A 43 10.48 0.93 -1.13
C PHE A 43 10.47 0.32 0.27
N SER A 44 9.84 -0.84 0.46
CA SER A 44 9.80 -1.55 1.74
C SER A 44 11.20 -1.91 2.25
N HIS A 45 12.07 -2.38 1.35
CA HIS A 45 13.45 -2.68 1.70
C HIS A 45 14.23 -1.44 2.19
N VAL A 46 14.03 -0.29 1.54
CA VAL A 46 14.63 0.99 1.96
C VAL A 46 14.11 1.41 3.33
N MET A 47 12.79 1.32 3.53
CA MET A 47 12.14 1.69 4.80
C MET A 47 12.63 0.85 5.98
N LEU A 48 12.95 -0.43 5.75
CA LEU A 48 13.42 -1.35 6.79
C LEU A 48 14.93 -1.25 7.05
N LYS A 49 15.73 -1.04 6.00
CA LYS A 49 17.20 -1.08 6.13
C LYS A 49 17.84 0.25 6.49
N GLU A 50 17.29 1.36 6.05
CA GLU A 50 17.92 2.66 6.25
C GLU A 50 17.60 3.19 7.65
N LYS A 51 18.64 3.41 8.43
CA LYS A 51 18.52 3.90 9.81
C LYS A 51 18.37 5.43 9.88
N ASP A 52 19.00 6.15 8.96
CA ASP A 52 18.92 7.61 8.88
C ASP A 52 17.57 8.04 8.28
N PRO A 53 16.71 8.77 9.05
CA PRO A 53 15.38 9.17 8.59
C PRO A 53 15.42 10.03 7.32
N TRP A 54 16.39 10.91 7.20
CA TRP A 54 16.54 11.83 6.06
C TRP A 54 16.88 11.08 4.79
N LYS A 55 17.89 10.20 4.84
CA LYS A 55 18.28 9.33 3.72
C LYS A 55 17.18 8.36 3.37
N ARG A 56 16.50 7.80 4.37
CA ARG A 56 15.39 6.88 4.18
C ARG A 56 14.26 7.52 3.38
N ASN A 57 13.81 8.70 3.79
CA ASN A 57 12.73 9.42 3.12
C ASN A 57 13.12 9.82 1.70
N THR A 58 14.34 10.33 1.49
CA THR A 58 14.82 10.69 0.14
C THR A 58 14.95 9.48 -0.77
N LYS A 59 15.49 8.36 -0.27
CA LYS A 59 15.59 7.10 -1.03
C LYS A 59 14.22 6.54 -1.38
N ALA A 60 13.27 6.60 -0.46
CA ALA A 60 11.89 6.18 -0.67
C ALA A 60 11.21 7.05 -1.73
N THR A 61 11.37 8.37 -1.64
CA THR A 61 10.88 9.33 -2.64
C THR A 61 11.47 9.05 -4.02
N ALA A 62 12.77 8.78 -4.11
CA ALA A 62 13.41 8.40 -5.37
C ALA A 62 12.78 7.15 -6.00
N CYS A 63 12.46 6.13 -5.19
CA CYS A 63 11.74 4.94 -5.68
C CYS A 63 10.40 5.30 -6.31
N ILE A 64 9.63 6.18 -5.66
CA ILE A 64 8.29 6.58 -6.11
C ILE A 64 8.37 7.42 -7.38
N LEU A 65 9.27 8.39 -7.45
CA LEU A 65 9.43 9.27 -8.60
C LEU A 65 9.96 8.55 -9.85
N LEU A 66 10.71 7.46 -9.67
CA LEU A 66 11.17 6.60 -10.77
C LEU A 66 10.11 5.58 -11.23
N ASN A 67 9.00 5.45 -10.52
CA ASN A 67 7.91 4.58 -10.91
C ASN A 67 7.19 5.13 -12.14
N ARG A 68 7.34 4.47 -13.28
CA ARG A 68 6.72 4.85 -14.55
C ARG A 68 5.56 3.93 -14.89
N LYS A 69 4.69 4.35 -15.82
CA LYS A 69 3.55 3.55 -16.28
C LYS A 69 3.97 2.19 -16.86
N ASN A 70 5.14 2.13 -17.52
CA ASN A 70 5.69 0.89 -18.07
C ASN A 70 6.55 0.18 -17.04
N GLY A 71 6.18 -1.04 -16.65
CA GLY A 71 6.91 -1.85 -15.66
C GLY A 71 8.36 -2.16 -16.06
N LEU A 72 8.61 -2.44 -17.34
CA LEU A 72 9.96 -2.66 -17.89
C LEU A 72 10.85 -1.42 -17.73
N LEU A 73 10.32 -0.24 -18.07
CA LEU A 73 11.06 1.01 -17.93
C LEU A 73 11.32 1.32 -16.44
N THR A 74 10.35 1.07 -15.59
CA THR A 74 10.50 1.22 -14.14
C THR A 74 11.60 0.30 -13.61
N TRP A 75 11.61 -0.96 -14.03
CA TRP A 75 12.63 -1.93 -13.63
C TRP A 75 14.03 -1.47 -14.06
N PHE A 76 14.20 -1.04 -15.30
CA PHE A 76 15.47 -0.54 -15.83
C PHE A 76 15.95 0.72 -15.08
N LEU A 77 15.07 1.69 -14.84
CA LEU A 77 15.38 2.91 -14.08
C LEU A 77 15.73 2.59 -12.63
N MET A 78 15.01 1.66 -11.99
CA MET A 78 15.31 1.21 -10.63
C MET A 78 16.65 0.49 -10.52
N TRP A 79 17.09 -0.18 -11.56
CA TRP A 79 18.35 -0.91 -11.56
C TRP A 79 19.54 0.00 -11.86
N SER A 80 19.45 0.88 -12.89
CA SER A 80 20.56 1.69 -13.37
C SER A 80 20.62 3.09 -12.76
N TRP A 81 19.51 3.82 -12.74
CA TRP A 81 19.48 5.24 -12.36
C TRP A 81 19.16 5.49 -10.88
N TYR A 82 18.56 4.55 -10.20
CA TYR A 82 18.14 4.73 -8.81
C TYR A 82 19.29 5.21 -7.91
N TRP A 83 20.45 4.60 -8.05
CA TRP A 83 21.62 4.88 -7.21
C TRP A 83 22.16 6.30 -7.40
N ILE A 84 22.15 6.79 -8.63
CA ILE A 84 22.56 8.16 -8.97
C ILE A 84 21.46 9.14 -8.56
N TYR A 85 20.20 8.80 -8.85
CA TYR A 85 19.07 9.69 -8.68
C TYR A 85 18.79 10.05 -7.23
N TRP A 86 18.79 9.09 -6.30
CA TRP A 86 18.58 9.40 -4.89
C TRP A 86 19.74 10.23 -4.29
N ARG A 87 20.99 10.00 -4.73
CA ARG A 87 22.14 10.82 -4.32
C ARG A 87 22.02 12.24 -4.85
N TRP A 88 21.62 12.39 -6.09
CA TRP A 88 21.37 13.69 -6.68
C TRP A 88 20.26 14.45 -5.92
N LEU A 89 19.14 13.80 -5.57
CA LEU A 89 18.09 14.39 -4.75
C LEU A 89 18.59 14.79 -3.36
N TYR A 90 19.42 13.98 -2.73
CA TYR A 90 19.90 14.19 -1.39
C TYR A 90 21.01 15.25 -1.30
N TYR A 91 22.03 15.16 -2.13
CA TYR A 91 23.23 16.02 -2.03
C TYR A 91 23.18 17.28 -2.92
N VAL A 92 22.55 17.20 -4.09
CA VAL A 92 22.54 18.30 -5.06
C VAL A 92 21.26 19.14 -4.90
N LYS A 93 20.09 18.51 -4.85
CA LYS A 93 18.82 19.18 -4.74
C LYS A 93 18.45 19.52 -3.31
N ASN A 94 18.99 18.81 -2.32
CA ASN A 94 18.68 18.97 -0.90
C ASN A 94 17.15 19.09 -0.68
N ILE A 95 16.43 18.09 -1.22
CA ILE A 95 14.96 18.09 -1.24
C ILE A 95 14.36 18.31 0.15
N ASP A 96 13.37 19.17 0.24
CA ASP A 96 12.72 19.47 1.52
C ASP A 96 11.93 18.25 2.04
N GLN A 97 11.94 18.09 3.38
CA GLN A 97 11.22 17.00 4.04
C GLN A 97 9.70 17.14 3.90
N THR A 98 9.19 18.36 3.76
CA THR A 98 7.77 18.60 3.48
C THR A 98 7.38 18.05 2.11
N GLU A 99 8.19 18.29 1.08
CA GLU A 99 7.96 17.73 -0.27
C GLU A 99 8.07 16.19 -0.28
N THR A 100 9.07 15.64 0.42
CA THR A 100 9.19 14.19 0.59
C THR A 100 7.97 13.60 1.30
N ALA A 101 7.46 14.25 2.33
CA ALA A 101 6.27 13.79 3.06
C ALA A 101 5.02 13.79 2.17
N VAL A 102 4.84 14.81 1.33
CA VAL A 102 3.72 14.87 0.36
C VAL A 102 3.80 13.71 -0.62
N VAL A 103 4.97 13.44 -1.20
CA VAL A 103 5.18 12.29 -2.11
C VAL A 103 4.91 10.97 -1.42
N LEU A 104 5.40 10.78 -0.19
CA LEU A 104 5.20 9.56 0.59
C LEU A 104 3.72 9.34 0.95
N ASN A 105 3.00 10.39 1.30
CA ASN A 105 1.57 10.31 1.61
C ASN A 105 0.74 9.98 0.35
N CYS A 106 1.08 10.57 -0.79
CA CYS A 106 0.47 10.22 -2.07
C CYS A 106 0.75 8.75 -2.43
N ALA A 107 1.99 8.29 -2.26
CA ALA A 107 2.37 6.92 -2.55
C ALA A 107 1.65 5.89 -1.67
N LYS A 108 1.40 6.19 -0.39
CA LYS A 108 0.63 5.31 0.51
C LYS A 108 -0.76 5.01 -0.04
N LYS A 109 -1.42 5.99 -0.65
CA LYS A 109 -2.73 5.81 -1.30
C LYS A 109 -2.66 4.95 -2.56
N LYS A 110 -1.50 4.93 -3.23
CA LYS A 110 -1.29 4.24 -4.52
C LYS A 110 -0.59 2.88 -4.39
N ILE A 111 -0.34 2.40 -3.18
CA ILE A 111 0.05 1.01 -2.95
C ILE A 111 -1.20 0.15 -3.14
N GLN A 112 -1.11 -0.88 -3.97
CA GLN A 112 -2.20 -1.82 -4.20
C GLN A 112 -2.53 -2.57 -2.90
N GLN A 113 -3.42 -2.01 -2.11
CA GLN A 113 -3.92 -2.65 -0.88
C GLN A 113 -5.14 -3.56 -1.16
N GLU A 114 -5.74 -3.43 -2.35
CA GLU A 114 -6.90 -4.24 -2.76
C GLU A 114 -6.74 -5.74 -2.53
N PRO A 115 -5.65 -6.40 -2.98
CA PRO A 115 -5.52 -7.84 -2.77
C PRO A 115 -5.41 -8.23 -1.30
N LEU A 116 -4.74 -7.39 -0.50
CA LEU A 116 -4.59 -7.61 0.94
C LEU A 116 -5.91 -7.39 1.69
N ALA A 117 -6.65 -6.33 1.36
CA ALA A 117 -7.95 -6.06 1.96
C ALA A 117 -8.97 -7.14 1.60
N LEU A 118 -9.03 -7.56 0.32
CA LEU A 118 -9.92 -8.63 -0.13
C LEU A 118 -9.57 -9.97 0.52
N SER A 119 -8.29 -10.32 0.63
CA SER A 119 -7.88 -11.57 1.28
C SER A 119 -8.20 -11.57 2.76
N THR A 120 -8.09 -10.42 3.44
CA THR A 120 -8.46 -10.28 4.85
C THR A 120 -9.97 -10.40 5.06
N ILE A 121 -10.78 -9.76 4.21
CA ILE A 121 -12.24 -9.83 4.24
C ILE A 121 -12.70 -11.26 3.97
N LEU A 122 -12.13 -11.93 2.96
CA LEU A 122 -12.43 -13.32 2.66
C LEU A 122 -12.05 -14.26 3.80
N ALA A 123 -10.87 -14.10 4.39
CA ALA A 123 -10.43 -14.90 5.54
C ALA A 123 -11.34 -14.71 6.74
N THR A 124 -11.74 -13.47 7.06
CA THR A 124 -12.67 -13.18 8.14
C THR A 124 -14.06 -13.77 7.88
N GLY A 125 -14.59 -13.61 6.67
CA GLY A 125 -15.88 -14.18 6.27
C GLY A 125 -15.86 -15.72 6.31
N MET A 126 -14.76 -16.37 5.94
CA MET A 126 -14.61 -17.83 6.08
C MET A 126 -14.58 -18.28 7.54
N MET A 127 -13.89 -17.54 8.42
CA MET A 127 -13.89 -17.86 9.86
C MET A 127 -15.29 -17.72 10.48
N ASP A 128 -16.03 -16.69 10.12
CA ASP A 128 -17.41 -16.49 10.61
C ASP A 128 -18.35 -17.60 10.14
N THR A 129 -18.25 -18.03 8.88
CA THR A 129 -19.03 -19.17 8.36
C THR A 129 -18.65 -20.48 9.02
N MET A 130 -17.37 -20.74 9.27
CA MET A 130 -16.92 -21.93 10.02
C MET A 130 -17.44 -21.94 11.46
N MET A 131 -17.41 -20.80 12.15
CA MET A 131 -17.97 -20.68 13.50
C MET A 131 -19.47 -20.89 13.54
N MET A 132 -20.21 -20.40 12.54
CA MET A 132 -21.65 -20.64 12.43
C MET A 132 -21.97 -22.12 12.18
N MET A 133 -21.23 -22.79 11.31
CA MET A 133 -21.37 -24.23 11.06
C MET A 133 -21.08 -25.04 12.30
N ALA A 134 -20.00 -24.77 13.02
CA ALA A 134 -19.65 -25.43 14.26
C ALA A 134 -20.76 -25.25 15.33
N ARG A 135 -21.31 -24.06 15.47
CA ARG A 135 -22.45 -23.81 16.39
C ARG A 135 -23.69 -24.59 16.00
N HIS A 136 -23.98 -24.69 14.71
CA HIS A 136 -25.11 -25.44 14.20
C HIS A 136 -24.97 -26.94 14.43
N GLU A 137 -23.78 -27.48 14.27
CA GLU A 137 -23.50 -28.89 14.58
C GLU A 137 -23.60 -29.17 16.06
N TYR A 138 -23.07 -28.32 16.93
CA TYR A 138 -23.23 -28.45 18.37
C TYR A 138 -24.70 -28.44 18.82
N GLY A 139 -25.48 -27.49 18.32
CA GLY A 139 -26.91 -27.42 18.64
C GLY A 139 -27.73 -28.59 18.08
N ARG A 140 -27.24 -29.25 17.02
CA ARG A 140 -27.86 -30.46 16.47
C ARG A 140 -27.50 -31.70 17.31
N ALA A 141 -26.25 -31.81 17.77
CA ALA A 141 -25.80 -32.88 18.66
C ALA A 141 -26.54 -32.88 20.00
N GLU A 142 -26.77 -31.71 20.61
CA GLU A 142 -27.55 -31.58 21.83
C GLU A 142 -29.01 -32.04 21.65
N ARG A 143 -29.65 -31.72 20.50
CA ARG A 143 -31.03 -32.11 20.21
C ARG A 143 -31.15 -33.62 19.90
N SER A 144 -30.12 -34.25 19.40
CA SER A 144 -30.13 -35.67 19.04
C SER A 144 -29.76 -36.61 20.21
N GLY A 145 -29.39 -36.07 21.39
CA GLY A 145 -29.02 -36.86 22.56
C GLY A 145 -27.77 -37.73 22.33
N ALA A 146 -26.97 -37.45 21.35
CA ALA A 146 -25.75 -38.20 21.07
C ALA A 146 -24.67 -37.87 22.12
N PRO A 147 -24.03 -38.89 22.73
CA PRO A 147 -22.99 -38.67 23.72
C PRO A 147 -21.79 -37.93 23.06
N LEU A 148 -21.36 -36.83 23.67
CA LEU A 148 -20.14 -36.14 23.30
C LEU A 148 -18.96 -37.09 23.54
N MET A 149 -18.32 -37.57 22.48
CA MET A 149 -17.02 -38.24 22.61
C MET A 149 -15.98 -37.24 23.07
N HIS A 150 -15.45 -37.47 24.27
CA HIS A 150 -14.31 -36.76 24.82
C HIS A 150 -13.00 -37.24 24.18
#